data_917b4eed0ce923806d46b13c160b55dd
#
_entry.id   917b4eed0ce923806d46b13c160b55dd
#
_cell.length_a   1.000
_cell.length_b   1.000
_cell.length_c   1.000
_cell.angle_alpha   90.00
_cell.angle_beta   90.00
_cell.angle_gamma   90.00
#
_symmetry.space_group_name_H-M   'P 1'
#
loop_
_entity.id
_entity.type
_entity.pdbx_description
1 polymer ?
#
loop_
_entity_poly.entity_id
_entity_poly.type
_entity_poly.pdbx_seq_one_letter_code
_entity_poly.pdbx_strand_id
1 'polypeptide(L)'
;RGLGDVYKRQRVYKGNGYALELNEQDTKTVLQAIELSEGEPLENCVADSRLLLRNCCRRAFVRGCFLASGSISAPQKGYHFEIVTVSEKRAQQLQQIIRTCGIDVKTVVRKKYHVVYAKEGEQIGDLLSLMEAPKARMNFENIRILKDVRNSVNRKVNCEAANLNKTANASFCLLYTSDAADE
;
A
#
# COMPACT_ATOMS: atom_id res chain seq x y z
N ARG A 1 -31.87 -3.72 10.80
CA ARG A 1 -32.08 -2.81 9.63
C ARG A 1 -30.71 -2.41 9.16
N GLY A 2 -30.28 -2.88 7.97
CA GLY A 2 -28.97 -2.59 7.42
C GLY A 2 -28.91 -1.16 6.88
N LEU A 3 -27.72 -0.57 6.92
CA LEU A 3 -27.38 0.75 6.34
C LEU A 3 -27.60 0.84 4.81
N GLY A 4 -28.16 -0.19 4.16
CA GLY A 4 -28.33 -0.26 2.71
C GLY A 4 -29.28 0.77 2.09
N ASP A 5 -30.18 1.38 2.89
CA ASP A 5 -31.17 2.36 2.40
C ASP A 5 -30.70 3.83 2.51
N VAL A 6 -29.48 4.08 3.02
CA VAL A 6 -28.96 5.43 3.30
C VAL A 6 -28.40 6.12 2.04
N TYR A 7 -28.12 5.36 0.96
CA TYR A 7 -27.47 5.91 -0.25
C TYR A 7 -28.50 6.34 -1.29
N LYS A 8 -29.04 7.55 -1.17
CA LYS A 8 -30.10 8.01 -2.10
C LYS A 8 -29.64 8.78 -3.32
N ARG A 9 -28.41 9.28 -3.40
CA ARG A 9 -27.90 9.99 -4.59
C ARG A 9 -26.44 9.76 -4.84
N GLN A 10 -26.14 9.17 -5.99
CA GLN A 10 -24.79 9.14 -6.55
C GLN A 10 -24.71 10.17 -7.67
N ARG A 11 -23.79 11.14 -7.56
CA ARG A 11 -23.47 12.09 -8.64
C ARG A 11 -22.17 11.67 -9.31
N VAL A 12 -22.21 11.55 -10.63
CA VAL A 12 -21.01 11.32 -11.44
C VAL A 12 -20.48 12.69 -11.86
N TYR A 13 -19.26 13.02 -11.44
CA TYR A 13 -18.58 14.26 -11.87
C TYR A 13 -17.89 14.03 -13.23
N LYS A 14 -17.68 15.10 -14.00
CA LYS A 14 -16.87 15.06 -15.22
C LYS A 14 -15.45 14.60 -14.87
N GLY A 15 -15.08 13.39 -15.29
CA GLY A 15 -13.92 12.64 -14.82
C GLY A 15 -14.38 11.49 -13.91
N ASN A 16 -13.64 10.44 -13.77
CA ASN A 16 -14.00 9.22 -13.04
C ASN A 16 -14.17 9.39 -11.50
N GLY A 17 -14.77 10.49 -11.08
CA GLY A 17 -15.05 10.78 -9.67
C GLY A 17 -16.50 10.46 -9.31
N TYR A 18 -16.69 9.82 -8.16
CA TYR A 18 -18.00 9.52 -7.58
C TYR A 18 -18.15 10.28 -6.29
N ALA A 19 -19.32 10.88 -6.04
CA ALA A 19 -19.69 11.46 -4.75
C ALA A 19 -20.97 10.81 -4.22
N LEU A 20 -20.97 10.54 -2.94
CA LEU A 20 -22.15 10.11 -2.19
C LEU A 20 -22.66 11.29 -1.37
N GLU A 21 -23.92 11.67 -1.57
CA GLU A 21 -24.56 12.71 -0.81
C GLU A 21 -25.62 12.08 0.10
N LEU A 22 -25.58 12.47 1.36
CA LEU A 22 -26.57 12.10 2.37
C LEU A 22 -27.48 13.30 2.65
N ASN A 23 -28.76 13.04 2.90
CA ASN A 23 -29.64 14.07 3.41
C ASN A 23 -29.32 14.36 4.89
N GLU A 24 -29.87 15.45 5.45
CA GLU A 24 -29.57 15.88 6.83
C GLU A 24 -29.94 14.81 7.87
N GLN A 25 -31.07 14.13 7.66
CA GLN A 25 -31.61 13.12 8.58
C GLN A 25 -30.76 11.83 8.56
N ASP A 26 -30.37 11.40 7.36
CA ASP A 26 -29.49 10.24 7.19
C ASP A 26 -28.06 10.55 7.70
N THR A 27 -27.58 11.79 7.52
CA THR A 27 -26.30 12.25 8.07
C THR A 27 -26.29 12.18 9.58
N LYS A 28 -27.32 12.67 10.27
CA LYS A 28 -27.43 12.56 11.74
C LYS A 28 -27.43 11.10 12.19
N THR A 29 -28.17 10.24 11.50
CA THR A 29 -28.21 8.80 11.82
C THR A 29 -26.84 8.15 11.67
N VAL A 30 -26.09 8.47 10.61
CA VAL A 30 -24.74 7.95 10.39
C VAL A 30 -23.78 8.48 11.45
N LEU A 31 -23.79 9.80 11.75
CA LEU A 31 -22.93 10.40 12.76
C LEU A 31 -23.18 9.81 14.15
N GLN A 32 -24.45 9.59 14.52
CA GLN A 32 -24.80 8.91 15.76
C GLN A 32 -24.33 7.45 15.80
N ALA A 33 -24.43 6.72 14.68
CA ALA A 33 -24.00 5.33 14.60
C ALA A 33 -22.47 5.15 14.72
N ILE A 34 -21.69 6.17 14.31
CA ILE A 34 -20.23 6.19 14.45
C ILE A 34 -19.77 6.97 15.71
N GLU A 35 -20.70 7.34 16.57
CA GLU A 35 -20.45 8.05 17.84
C GLU A 35 -19.62 9.35 17.67
N LEU A 36 -19.79 10.05 16.56
CA LEU A 36 -19.20 11.37 16.36
C LEU A 36 -20.11 12.43 16.98
N SER A 37 -19.58 13.19 17.94
CA SER A 37 -20.30 14.29 18.59
C SER A 37 -20.56 15.43 17.62
N GLU A 38 -21.77 16.01 17.67
CA GLU A 38 -22.09 17.26 16.99
C GLU A 38 -21.23 18.38 17.60
N GLY A 39 -20.36 19.00 16.79
CA GLY A 39 -19.61 20.20 17.19
C GLY A 39 -18.09 20.10 17.18
N GLU A 40 -17.49 18.92 17.09
CA GLU A 40 -16.05 18.83 16.85
C GLU A 40 -15.74 18.93 15.33
N PRO A 41 -14.68 19.69 14.96
CA PRO A 41 -14.25 19.70 13.56
C PRO A 41 -13.91 18.28 13.12
N LEU A 42 -14.57 17.77 12.09
CA LEU A 42 -14.36 16.44 11.52
C LEU A 42 -12.88 16.13 11.24
N GLU A 43 -12.06 17.15 11.07
CA GLU A 43 -10.62 17.03 10.84
C GLU A 43 -9.86 16.41 12.02
N ASN A 44 -10.33 16.61 13.24
CA ASN A 44 -9.70 16.14 14.49
C ASN A 44 -10.35 14.89 15.08
N CYS A 45 -11.49 14.47 14.54
CA CYS A 45 -12.20 13.31 15.05
C CYS A 45 -11.39 12.03 14.80
N VAL A 46 -11.20 11.27 15.86
CA VAL A 46 -10.59 9.94 15.87
C VAL A 46 -11.72 8.94 16.08
N ALA A 47 -11.69 7.81 15.40
CA ALA A 47 -12.69 6.76 15.59
C ALA A 47 -12.66 6.23 17.04
N ASP A 48 -13.83 6.04 17.66
CA ASP A 48 -13.89 5.50 19.01
C ASP A 48 -13.28 4.09 19.05
N SER A 49 -12.44 3.85 20.06
CA SER A 49 -11.78 2.56 20.28
C SER A 49 -12.77 1.41 20.48
N ARG A 50 -13.97 1.71 21.01
CA ARG A 50 -15.05 0.72 21.21
C ARG A 50 -15.57 0.17 19.89
N LEU A 51 -15.61 0.98 18.84
CA LEU A 51 -16.00 0.58 17.48
C LEU A 51 -14.95 -0.33 16.83
N LEU A 52 -13.71 -0.27 17.27
CA LEU A 52 -12.56 -0.96 16.70
C LEU A 52 -12.12 -2.21 17.48
N LEU A 53 -12.95 -2.69 18.41
CA LEU A 53 -12.65 -3.88 19.22
C LEU A 53 -12.58 -5.15 18.37
N ARG A 54 -13.48 -5.31 17.41
CA ARG A 54 -13.58 -6.52 16.58
C ARG A 54 -12.63 -6.43 15.39
N ASN A 55 -12.01 -7.55 15.02
CA ASN A 55 -11.13 -7.61 13.84
C ASN A 55 -11.83 -7.19 12.53
N CYS A 56 -13.11 -7.57 12.35
CA CYS A 56 -13.90 -7.14 11.19
C CYS A 56 -14.06 -5.62 11.13
N CYS A 57 -14.24 -4.95 12.27
CA CYS A 57 -14.35 -3.50 12.33
C CYS A 57 -13.02 -2.81 11.99
N ARG A 58 -11.89 -3.33 12.49
CA ARG A 58 -10.55 -2.84 12.14
C ARG A 58 -10.28 -2.95 10.64
N ARG A 59 -10.60 -4.10 10.05
CA ARG A 59 -10.49 -4.34 8.61
C ARG A 59 -11.34 -3.36 7.81
N ALA A 60 -12.60 -3.18 8.19
CA ALA A 60 -13.52 -2.25 7.56
C ALA A 60 -13.01 -0.80 7.68
N PHE A 61 -12.46 -0.43 8.83
CA PHE A 61 -11.88 0.90 9.08
C PHE A 61 -10.69 1.17 8.15
N VAL A 62 -9.70 0.25 8.09
CA VAL A 62 -8.52 0.40 7.21
C VAL A 62 -8.94 0.46 5.75
N ARG A 63 -9.88 -0.39 5.32
CA ARG A 63 -10.45 -0.36 3.96
C ARG A 63 -11.13 0.98 3.66
N GLY A 64 -11.92 1.50 4.58
CA GLY A 64 -12.58 2.81 4.44
C GLY A 64 -11.56 3.96 4.31
N CYS A 65 -10.53 3.97 5.15
CA CYS A 65 -9.44 4.95 5.07
C CYS A 65 -8.71 4.87 3.72
N PHE A 66 -8.44 3.67 3.23
CA PHE A 66 -7.79 3.48 1.93
C PHE A 66 -8.68 3.95 0.77
N LEU A 67 -9.95 3.62 0.77
CA LEU A 67 -10.89 4.06 -0.28
C LEU A 67 -11.07 5.58 -0.29
N ALA A 68 -10.95 6.24 0.86
CA ALA A 68 -11.08 7.69 0.97
C ALA A 68 -9.83 8.45 0.49
N SER A 69 -8.64 7.98 0.82
CA SER A 69 -7.40 8.74 0.60
C SER A 69 -6.16 7.87 0.37
N GLY A 70 -6.36 6.60 0.07
CA GLY A 70 -5.28 5.66 -0.18
C GLY A 70 -4.82 5.67 -1.63
N SER A 71 -3.56 5.29 -1.80
CA SER A 71 -2.92 5.11 -3.10
C SER A 71 -1.98 3.92 -3.06
N ILE A 72 -1.92 3.18 -4.16
CA ILE A 72 -0.99 2.07 -4.35
C ILE A 72 -0.33 2.19 -5.71
N SER A 73 0.98 2.06 -5.76
CA SER A 73 1.71 2.08 -7.03
C SER A 73 1.61 0.74 -7.76
N ALA A 74 1.64 0.79 -9.10
CA ALA A 74 1.71 -0.41 -9.90
C ALA A 74 3.00 -1.20 -9.57
N PRO A 75 2.91 -2.51 -9.29
CA PRO A 75 4.05 -3.31 -8.84
C PRO A 75 5.23 -3.34 -9.81
N GLN A 76 4.97 -3.10 -11.11
CA GLN A 76 6.00 -3.00 -12.16
C GLN A 76 6.95 -1.82 -11.89
N LYS A 77 6.42 -0.69 -11.44
CA LYS A 77 7.18 0.55 -11.19
C LYS A 77 7.88 0.54 -9.84
N GLY A 78 7.27 -0.05 -8.84
CA GLY A 78 7.80 -0.11 -7.48
C GLY A 78 6.74 -0.45 -6.45
N TYR A 79 7.17 -0.79 -5.25
CA TYR A 79 6.28 -1.10 -4.15
C TYR A 79 6.07 0.16 -3.30
N HIS A 80 4.87 0.70 -3.35
CA HIS A 80 4.50 1.85 -2.55
C HIS A 80 3.00 1.83 -2.28
N PHE A 81 2.66 1.85 -1.02
CA PHE A 81 1.31 1.96 -0.48
C PHE A 81 1.29 3.16 0.44
N GLU A 82 0.27 4.00 0.32
CA GLU A 82 0.11 5.15 1.20
C GLU A 82 -1.36 5.44 1.48
N ILE A 83 -1.62 5.95 2.69
CA ILE A 83 -2.90 6.55 3.07
C ILE A 83 -2.59 7.94 3.63
N VAL A 84 -3.22 8.95 3.07
CA VAL A 84 -2.99 10.36 3.43
C VAL A 84 -4.04 10.80 4.44
N THR A 85 -3.61 11.43 5.53
CA THR A 85 -4.52 11.98 6.55
C THR A 85 -4.17 13.44 6.82
N VAL A 86 -5.17 14.23 7.20
CA VAL A 86 -4.98 15.64 7.56
C VAL A 86 -4.47 15.78 8.99
N SER A 87 -4.90 14.89 9.89
CA SER A 87 -4.60 14.95 11.32
C SER A 87 -3.55 13.91 11.72
N GLU A 88 -2.60 14.35 12.55
CA GLU A 88 -1.58 13.46 13.14
C GLU A 88 -2.23 12.35 13.98
N LYS A 89 -3.23 12.70 14.80
CA LYS A 89 -3.96 11.75 15.65
C LYS A 89 -4.57 10.62 14.82
N ARG A 90 -5.17 10.95 13.66
CA ARG A 90 -5.71 9.94 12.73
C ARG A 90 -4.63 9.05 12.14
N ALA A 91 -3.49 9.62 11.76
CA ALA A 91 -2.37 8.83 11.24
C ALA A 91 -1.83 7.86 12.29
N GLN A 92 -1.67 8.32 13.52
CA GLN A 92 -1.23 7.50 14.65
C GLN A 92 -2.24 6.38 14.95
N GLN A 93 -3.54 6.69 15.00
CA GLN A 93 -4.58 5.68 15.18
C GLN A 93 -4.55 4.64 14.08
N LEU A 94 -4.50 5.06 12.82
CA LEU A 94 -4.45 4.16 11.66
C LEU A 94 -3.21 3.26 11.71
N GLN A 95 -2.04 3.83 12.00
CA GLN A 95 -0.80 3.08 12.17
C GLN A 95 -0.93 2.04 13.29
N GLN A 96 -1.47 2.42 14.42
CA GLN A 96 -1.65 1.52 15.56
C GLN A 96 -2.61 0.37 15.22
N ILE A 97 -3.73 0.66 14.54
CA ILE A 97 -4.69 -0.37 14.11
C ILE A 97 -4.03 -1.37 13.15
N ILE A 98 -3.29 -0.88 12.15
CA ILE A 98 -2.59 -1.75 11.20
C ILE A 98 -1.53 -2.61 11.91
N ARG A 99 -0.79 -2.04 12.86
CA ARG A 99 0.19 -2.77 13.68
C ARG A 99 -0.45 -3.85 14.55
N THR A 100 -1.63 -3.61 15.12
CA THR A 100 -2.36 -4.66 15.86
C THR A 100 -2.77 -5.84 14.99
N CYS A 101 -2.80 -5.66 13.67
CA CYS A 101 -3.02 -6.72 12.70
C CYS A 101 -1.71 -7.41 12.24
N GLY A 102 -0.57 -7.08 12.84
CA GLY A 102 0.73 -7.69 12.57
C GLY A 102 1.49 -7.08 11.39
N ILE A 103 1.04 -5.95 10.83
CA ILE A 103 1.69 -5.31 9.68
C ILE A 103 2.42 -4.05 10.16
N ASP A 104 3.73 -3.95 9.87
CA ASP A 104 4.49 -2.74 10.20
C ASP A 104 4.35 -1.70 9.10
N VAL A 105 3.85 -0.52 9.47
CA VAL A 105 3.74 0.64 8.60
C VAL A 105 4.41 1.85 9.24
N LYS A 106 4.95 2.72 8.41
CA LYS A 106 5.65 3.94 8.83
C LYS A 106 4.79 5.17 8.60
N THR A 107 5.04 6.21 9.38
CA THR A 107 4.40 7.51 9.20
C THR A 107 5.43 8.55 8.81
N VAL A 108 5.03 9.49 7.96
CA VAL A 108 5.85 10.63 7.55
C VAL A 108 4.97 11.87 7.36
N VAL A 109 5.50 13.02 7.69
CA VAL A 109 4.83 14.30 7.43
C VAL A 109 5.27 14.82 6.06
N ARG A 110 4.31 15.07 5.18
CA ARG A 110 4.55 15.69 3.87
C ARG A 110 3.75 16.99 3.78
N LYS A 111 4.40 18.12 3.83
CA LYS A 111 3.76 19.45 3.86
C LYS A 111 2.77 19.56 5.04
N LYS A 112 1.46 19.58 4.73
CA LYS A 112 0.36 19.67 5.68
C LYS A 112 -0.23 18.30 6.08
N TYR A 113 0.21 17.22 5.44
CA TYR A 113 -0.42 15.91 5.55
C TYR A 113 0.45 14.91 6.27
N HIS A 114 -0.19 14.04 7.02
CA HIS A 114 0.41 12.88 7.67
C HIS A 114 0.13 11.65 6.81
N VAL A 115 1.18 10.97 6.36
CA VAL A 115 1.08 9.85 5.44
C VAL A 115 1.51 8.57 6.14
N VAL A 116 0.62 7.60 6.19
CA VAL A 116 0.92 6.23 6.63
C VAL A 116 1.29 5.43 5.40
N TYR A 117 2.47 4.81 5.37
CA TYR A 117 2.97 4.16 4.17
C TYR A 117 3.70 2.83 4.43
N ALA A 118 3.73 1.98 3.40
CA ALA A 118 4.54 0.77 3.32
C ALA A 118 5.28 0.72 1.96
N LYS A 119 6.50 0.17 1.95
CA LYS A 119 7.35 0.05 0.75
C LYS A 119 7.75 -1.38 0.43
N GLU A 120 7.43 -2.32 1.30
CA GLU A 120 7.77 -3.73 1.13
C GLU A 120 6.62 -4.46 0.46
N GLY A 121 6.95 -5.27 -0.56
CA GLY A 121 5.94 -6.00 -1.32
C GLY A 121 5.12 -6.96 -0.46
N GLU A 122 5.73 -7.61 0.52
CA GLU A 122 5.07 -8.50 1.45
C GLU A 122 4.04 -7.77 2.31
N GLN A 123 4.44 -6.66 2.93
CA GLN A 123 3.55 -5.82 3.73
C GLN A 123 2.35 -5.29 2.92
N ILE A 124 2.58 -4.94 1.64
CA ILE A 124 1.51 -4.49 0.75
C ILE A 124 0.54 -5.62 0.44
N GLY A 125 1.03 -6.84 0.20
CA GLY A 125 0.21 -8.03 0.04
C GLY A 125 -0.65 -8.31 1.27
N ASP A 126 -0.09 -8.16 2.47
CA ASP A 126 -0.80 -8.31 3.73
C ASP A 126 -1.84 -7.21 3.96
N LEU A 127 -1.52 -5.95 3.60
CA LEU A 127 -2.48 -4.84 3.63
C LEU A 127 -3.66 -5.09 2.69
N LEU A 128 -3.42 -5.60 1.49
CA LEU A 128 -4.49 -5.98 0.56
C LEU A 128 -5.36 -7.11 1.12
N SER A 129 -4.77 -8.05 1.85
CA SER A 129 -5.51 -9.11 2.56
C SER A 129 -6.33 -8.57 3.72
N LEU A 130 -5.74 -7.67 4.49
CA LEU A 130 -6.40 -7.00 5.60
C LEU A 130 -7.64 -6.24 5.12
N MET A 131 -7.55 -5.58 3.97
CA MET A 131 -8.65 -4.84 3.36
C MET A 131 -9.68 -5.74 2.63
N GLU A 132 -9.48 -7.07 2.64
CA GLU A 132 -10.34 -8.03 1.94
C GLU A 132 -10.45 -7.77 0.43
N ALA A 133 -9.30 -7.50 -0.21
CA ALA A 133 -9.18 -7.26 -1.64
C ALA A 133 -8.50 -8.44 -2.38
N PRO A 134 -9.12 -9.65 -2.45
CA PRO A 134 -8.46 -10.87 -2.93
C PRO A 134 -8.02 -10.77 -4.39
N LYS A 135 -8.83 -10.16 -5.25
CA LYS A 135 -8.47 -9.97 -6.67
C LYS A 135 -7.25 -9.08 -6.84
N ALA A 136 -7.20 -7.97 -6.10
CA ALA A 136 -6.06 -7.05 -6.13
C ALA A 136 -4.80 -7.71 -5.57
N ARG A 137 -4.92 -8.49 -4.49
CA ARG A 137 -3.82 -9.26 -3.91
C ARG A 137 -3.26 -10.28 -4.92
N MET A 138 -4.11 -11.08 -5.54
CA MET A 138 -3.67 -12.09 -6.53
C MET A 138 -2.92 -11.44 -7.70
N ASN A 139 -3.46 -10.35 -8.25
CA ASN A 139 -2.81 -9.61 -9.33
C ASN A 139 -1.45 -9.05 -8.87
N PHE A 140 -1.38 -8.49 -7.68
CA PHE A 140 -0.17 -7.94 -7.10
C PHE A 140 0.90 -9.03 -6.92
N GLU A 141 0.55 -10.18 -6.34
CA GLU A 141 1.46 -11.30 -6.11
C GLU A 141 1.95 -11.92 -7.43
N ASN A 142 1.10 -12.10 -8.43
CA ASN A 142 1.50 -12.60 -9.73
C ASN A 142 2.57 -11.70 -10.38
N ILE A 143 2.40 -10.39 -10.31
CA ILE A 143 3.38 -9.44 -10.85
C ILE A 143 4.67 -9.48 -10.03
N ARG A 144 4.58 -9.61 -8.71
CA ARG A 144 5.74 -9.73 -7.81
C ARG A 144 6.58 -10.95 -8.16
N ILE A 145 5.95 -12.12 -8.28
CA ILE A 145 6.63 -13.37 -8.65
C ILE A 145 7.33 -13.23 -10.00
N LEU A 146 6.64 -12.71 -11.02
CA LEU A 146 7.24 -12.50 -12.35
C LEU A 146 8.44 -11.56 -12.30
N LYS A 147 8.38 -10.52 -11.47
CA LYS A 147 9.48 -9.57 -11.28
C LYS A 147 10.69 -10.25 -10.60
N ASP A 148 10.43 -11.06 -9.58
CA ASP A 148 11.46 -11.77 -8.84
C ASP A 148 12.16 -12.83 -9.73
N VAL A 149 11.39 -13.56 -10.54
CA VAL A 149 11.94 -14.51 -11.52
C VAL A 149 12.82 -13.77 -12.54
N ARG A 150 12.34 -12.66 -13.13
CA ARG A 150 13.14 -11.87 -14.08
C ARG A 150 14.43 -11.34 -13.44
N ASN A 151 14.34 -10.82 -12.23
CA ASN A 151 15.51 -10.33 -11.50
C ASN A 151 16.51 -11.45 -11.22
N SER A 152 16.05 -12.63 -10.85
CA SER A 152 16.90 -13.81 -10.62
C SER A 152 17.62 -14.24 -11.91
N VAL A 153 16.89 -14.34 -13.01
CA VAL A 153 17.46 -14.68 -14.32
C VAL A 153 18.49 -13.64 -14.76
N ASN A 154 18.15 -12.34 -14.66
CA ASN A 154 19.07 -11.27 -15.06
C ASN A 154 20.36 -11.28 -14.22
N ARG A 155 20.25 -11.51 -12.90
CA ARG A 155 21.45 -11.64 -12.03
C ARG A 155 22.31 -12.82 -12.46
N LYS A 156 21.71 -13.97 -12.78
CA LYS A 156 22.44 -15.16 -13.23
C LYS A 156 23.15 -14.91 -14.54
N VAL A 157 22.45 -14.37 -15.55
CA VAL A 157 23.03 -14.02 -16.85
C VAL A 157 24.17 -13.01 -16.72
N ASN A 158 23.99 -11.96 -15.92
CA ASN A 158 25.02 -10.96 -15.69
C ASN A 158 26.26 -11.56 -14.98
N CYS A 159 26.06 -12.48 -14.04
CA CYS A 159 27.15 -13.18 -13.37
C CYS A 159 27.91 -14.07 -14.34
N GLU A 160 27.22 -14.85 -15.16
CA GLU A 160 27.81 -15.71 -16.16
C GLU A 160 28.60 -14.93 -17.23
N ALA A 161 28.02 -13.83 -17.73
CA ALA A 161 28.68 -12.93 -18.66
C ALA A 161 29.95 -12.30 -18.07
N ALA A 162 29.91 -11.85 -16.82
CA ALA A 162 31.08 -11.31 -16.13
C ALA A 162 32.18 -12.36 -15.93
N ASN A 163 31.82 -13.60 -15.60
CA ASN A 163 32.77 -14.69 -15.45
C ASN A 163 33.41 -15.08 -16.79
N LEU A 164 32.60 -15.14 -17.86
CA LEU A 164 33.09 -15.40 -19.21
C LEU A 164 34.12 -14.37 -19.66
N ASN A 165 33.84 -13.09 -19.43
CA ASN A 165 34.77 -12.00 -19.73
C ASN A 165 36.07 -12.10 -18.91
N LYS A 166 36.00 -12.45 -17.63
CA LYS A 166 37.19 -12.67 -16.81
C LYS A 166 38.03 -13.86 -17.30
N THR A 167 37.36 -14.95 -17.67
CA THR A 167 38.06 -16.15 -18.19
C THR A 167 38.73 -15.86 -19.55
N ALA A 168 38.05 -15.15 -20.45
CA ALA A 168 38.60 -14.76 -21.73
C ALA A 168 39.84 -13.84 -21.55
N ASN A 169 39.74 -12.84 -20.68
CA ASN A 169 40.87 -11.94 -20.40
C ASN A 169 42.05 -12.68 -19.75
N ALA A 170 41.78 -13.63 -18.83
CA ALA A 170 42.84 -14.45 -18.24
C ALA A 170 43.54 -15.37 -19.26
N SER A 171 42.77 -15.98 -20.15
CA SER A 171 43.36 -16.83 -21.22
C SER A 171 44.19 -16.01 -22.21
N PHE A 172 43.75 -14.77 -22.52
CA PHE A 172 44.49 -13.84 -23.38
C PHE A 172 45.83 -13.44 -22.73
N CYS A 173 45.85 -13.12 -21.42
CA CYS A 173 47.08 -12.87 -20.69
C CYS A 173 48.04 -14.04 -20.67
N LEU A 174 47.54 -15.27 -20.49
CA LEU A 174 48.35 -16.49 -20.47
C LEU A 174 48.99 -16.79 -21.83
N LEU A 175 48.25 -16.60 -22.93
CA LEU A 175 48.80 -16.77 -24.29
C LEU A 175 49.92 -15.76 -24.58
N TYR A 176 49.72 -14.48 -24.16
CA TYR A 176 50.73 -13.43 -24.38
C TYR A 176 52.02 -13.65 -23.56
N THR A 177 51.90 -14.25 -22.37
CA THR A 177 53.09 -14.54 -21.53
C THR A 177 53.83 -15.81 -21.96
N SER A 178 53.19 -16.78 -22.62
CA SER A 178 53.85 -17.95 -23.15
C SER A 178 54.68 -17.64 -24.40
N ASP A 179 54.16 -16.80 -25.30
CA ASP A 179 54.90 -16.36 -26.51
C ASP A 179 56.13 -15.49 -26.19
N ALA A 180 56.14 -14.81 -25.05
CA ALA A 180 57.28 -13.97 -24.60
C ALA A 180 58.39 -14.82 -23.87
N ALA A 181 58.13 -16.07 -23.55
CA ALA A 181 59.11 -16.95 -22.89
C ALA A 181 59.90 -17.84 -23.86
N ASP A 182 59.49 -17.89 -25.13
CA ASP A 182 60.13 -18.65 -26.20
C ASP A 182 61.10 -17.81 -27.10
N GLU A 183 61.33 -16.53 -26.77
CA GLU A 183 62.34 -15.67 -27.34
C GLU A 183 63.54 -15.51 -26.35
#